data_974df2d947ef29e1ffc7e2c57a8a9804
#
_entry.id   974df2d947ef29e1ffc7e2c57a8a9804
#
_cell.length_a   1.000
_cell.length_b   1.000
_cell.length_c   1.000
_cell.angle_alpha   90.00
_cell.angle_beta   90.00
_cell.angle_gamma   90.00
#
_symmetry.space_group_name_H-M   'P 1'
#
loop_
_entity.id
_entity.type
_entity.pdbx_description
1 polymer ?
#
loop_
_entity_poly.entity_id
_entity_poly.type
_entity_poly.pdbx_seq_one_letter_code
_entity_poly.pdbx_strand_id
1 'polypeptide(L)'
;MFREINFKIFKKLLDLSNLKSITIDIDSSVINVEGHQEGTAKGYNPKKLGNPCYNIQFAFCDELKAYITGFVRSGNTYTANGAAEVIKEIVANITSTCGTGAGKIDELEILFRMNSGYFDEDIIETIELLDCKYLIKGKEYPTLASQVMDSSVLFVTGDEGRETTELFIQLNTWDRDRRFVVSRILKPEKDRTQLSLLEGNEYEYFFFVTNTELPSEKVVISYEKRGNAENYIKEAKYDMAVGHLLLKSFWANEAIFQMMMLAYNLFLLFKYVSLHTSEYRQQIKTFRLKYVFLAAKIIRTARYVVMKLSEKYPYQDVFNKCLA
;
A
#
# COMPACT_ATOMS: atom_id res chain seq x y z
N MET A 1 10.17 17.59 8.49
CA MET A 1 10.01 17.22 9.92
C MET A 1 9.09 16.00 10.14
N PHE A 2 7.75 16.05 9.95
CA PHE A 2 6.88 14.87 10.23
C PHE A 2 7.19 13.64 9.38
N ARG A 3 7.49 13.81 8.09
CA ARG A 3 7.91 12.70 7.21
C ARG A 3 9.17 12.02 7.70
N GLU A 4 10.18 12.78 8.11
CA GLU A 4 11.42 12.25 8.69
C GLU A 4 11.19 11.47 9.98
N ILE A 5 10.26 11.94 10.83
CA ILE A 5 9.88 11.22 12.05
C ILE A 5 9.19 9.90 11.69
N ASN A 6 8.29 9.91 10.71
CA ASN A 6 7.65 8.69 10.21
C ASN A 6 8.68 7.68 9.70
N PHE A 7 9.68 8.12 8.93
CA PHE A 7 10.78 7.25 8.50
C PHE A 7 11.58 6.67 9.68
N LYS A 8 11.87 7.47 10.70
CA LYS A 8 12.57 6.99 11.91
C LYS A 8 11.78 5.92 12.64
N ILE A 9 10.45 6.07 12.75
CA ILE A 9 9.60 5.06 13.38
C ILE A 9 9.51 3.80 12.52
N PHE A 10 9.30 3.96 11.22
CA PHE A 10 9.31 2.83 10.27
C PHE A 10 10.63 2.06 10.37
N LYS A 11 11.76 2.76 10.37
CA LYS A 11 13.07 2.12 10.52
C LYS A 11 13.19 1.37 11.84
N LYS A 12 12.72 1.96 12.94
CA LYS A 12 12.73 1.28 14.24
C LYS A 12 11.92 -0.02 14.21
N LEU A 13 10.77 -0.03 13.53
CA LEU A 13 9.98 -1.24 13.32
C LEU A 13 10.74 -2.26 12.45
N LEU A 14 11.39 -1.81 11.39
CA LEU A 14 12.20 -2.65 10.51
C LEU A 14 13.36 -3.30 11.26
N ASP A 15 14.12 -2.51 12.04
CA ASP A 15 15.23 -3.00 12.85
C ASP A 15 14.78 -4.06 13.88
N LEU A 16 13.62 -3.85 14.51
CA LEU A 16 13.04 -4.79 15.47
C LEU A 16 12.53 -6.08 14.82
N SER A 17 12.15 -6.05 13.55
CA SER A 17 11.54 -7.18 12.83
C SER A 17 12.55 -8.19 12.32
N ASN A 18 13.81 -7.81 12.13
CA ASN A 18 14.87 -8.61 11.50
C ASN A 18 14.49 -9.17 10.10
N LEU A 19 13.66 -8.46 9.34
CA LEU A 19 13.27 -8.84 7.99
C LEU A 19 14.48 -8.75 7.04
N LYS A 20 14.57 -9.70 6.11
CA LYS A 20 15.57 -9.72 5.03
C LYS A 20 14.99 -9.23 3.70
N SER A 21 13.69 -9.21 3.59
CA SER A 21 12.96 -8.68 2.43
C SER A 21 11.73 -7.94 2.88
N ILE A 22 11.38 -6.87 2.15
CA ILE A 22 10.17 -6.10 2.38
C ILE A 22 9.46 -5.82 1.06
N THR A 23 8.14 -5.80 1.11
CA THR A 23 7.28 -5.38 0.01
C THR A 23 6.72 -4.00 0.31
N ILE A 24 6.94 -3.06 -0.60
CA ILE A 24 6.45 -1.69 -0.50
C ILE A 24 5.32 -1.50 -1.52
N ASP A 25 4.11 -1.37 -1.00
CA ASP A 25 2.94 -1.05 -1.80
C ASP A 25 2.81 0.47 -1.94
N ILE A 26 2.89 0.96 -3.19
CA ILE A 26 2.57 2.35 -3.48
C ILE A 26 1.18 2.40 -4.13
N ASP A 27 0.29 3.18 -3.53
CA ASP A 27 -1.07 3.35 -4.04
C ASP A 27 -1.57 4.77 -3.80
N SER A 28 -2.59 5.17 -4.53
CA SER A 28 -3.22 6.47 -4.36
C SER A 28 -4.69 6.33 -3.99
N SER A 29 -5.17 7.29 -3.20
CA SER A 29 -6.54 7.28 -2.74
C SER A 29 -7.16 8.67 -2.78
N VAL A 30 -8.37 8.75 -3.34
CA VAL A 30 -9.12 9.99 -3.47
C VAL A 30 -9.84 10.33 -2.16
N ILE A 31 -9.76 11.60 -1.76
CA ILE A 31 -10.54 12.18 -0.68
C ILE A 31 -11.45 13.25 -1.27
N ASN A 32 -12.76 13.04 -1.11
CA ASN A 32 -13.76 14.02 -1.53
C ASN A 32 -13.70 15.27 -0.65
N VAL A 33 -13.83 16.41 -1.29
CA VAL A 33 -13.89 17.70 -0.63
C VAL A 33 -15.23 18.34 -0.95
N GLU A 34 -15.92 18.81 0.07
CA GLU A 34 -17.25 19.47 -0.06
C GLU A 34 -17.14 20.99 0.15
N GLY A 35 -16.06 21.59 -0.29
CA GLY A 35 -15.83 23.02 -0.10
C GLY A 35 -14.79 23.56 -1.06
N HIS A 36 -14.31 24.76 -0.76
CA HIS A 36 -13.29 25.45 -1.54
C HIS A 36 -11.93 25.42 -0.84
N GLN A 37 -11.44 24.21 -0.53
CA GLN A 37 -10.11 24.06 0.05
C GLN A 37 -9.04 24.29 -1.02
N GLU A 38 -7.96 24.95 -0.63
CA GLU A 38 -6.81 25.20 -1.46
C GLU A 38 -6.21 23.88 -1.99
N GLY A 39 -5.77 23.85 -3.26
CA GLY A 39 -5.14 22.68 -3.88
C GLY A 39 -6.10 21.58 -4.30
N THR A 40 -7.42 21.73 -4.08
CA THR A 40 -8.40 20.78 -4.64
C THR A 40 -8.62 21.02 -6.12
N ALA A 41 -8.83 19.94 -6.86
CA ALA A 41 -9.19 19.99 -8.27
C ALA A 41 -10.14 18.86 -8.66
N LYS A 42 -10.84 19.03 -9.77
CA LYS A 42 -11.61 17.95 -10.41
C LYS A 42 -10.64 17.00 -11.10
N GLY A 43 -10.73 15.73 -10.78
CA GLY A 43 -9.90 14.68 -11.35
C GLY A 43 -10.62 13.34 -11.32
N TYR A 44 -9.86 12.24 -11.43
CA TYR A 44 -10.41 10.90 -11.30
C TYR A 44 -11.00 10.69 -9.90
N ASN A 45 -12.31 10.60 -9.84
CA ASN A 45 -13.07 10.41 -8.60
C ASN A 45 -14.22 9.43 -8.84
N PRO A 46 -14.00 8.13 -8.67
CA PRO A 46 -15.00 7.11 -9.00
C PRO A 46 -16.24 7.14 -8.09
N LYS A 47 -16.14 7.77 -6.90
CA LYS A 47 -17.28 7.85 -5.97
C LYS A 47 -18.17 9.06 -6.17
N LYS A 48 -17.59 10.20 -6.61
CA LYS A 48 -18.30 11.46 -6.82
C LYS A 48 -17.74 12.12 -8.08
N LEU A 49 -18.19 11.67 -9.24
CA LEU A 49 -17.77 12.19 -10.54
C LEU A 49 -17.92 13.70 -10.62
N GLY A 50 -16.86 14.38 -11.06
CA GLY A 50 -16.85 15.84 -11.26
C GLY A 50 -16.71 16.69 -9.98
N ASN A 51 -16.66 16.10 -8.80
CA ASN A 51 -16.43 16.84 -7.57
C ASN A 51 -14.93 17.11 -7.34
N PRO A 52 -14.58 18.29 -6.75
CA PRO A 52 -13.22 18.54 -6.31
C PRO A 52 -12.77 17.51 -5.28
N CYS A 53 -11.51 17.16 -5.35
CA CYS A 53 -10.93 16.17 -4.43
C CYS A 53 -9.44 16.44 -4.22
N TYR A 54 -8.88 15.78 -3.21
CA TYR A 54 -7.45 15.52 -3.09
C TYR A 54 -7.14 14.10 -3.56
N ASN A 55 -5.95 13.91 -4.08
CA ASN A 55 -5.38 12.61 -4.38
C ASN A 55 -4.22 12.40 -3.41
N ILE A 56 -4.34 11.46 -2.47
CA ILE A 56 -3.27 11.14 -1.55
C ILE A 56 -2.50 9.94 -2.06
N GLN A 57 -1.19 10.07 -2.15
CA GLN A 57 -0.29 8.95 -2.38
C GLN A 57 0.16 8.37 -1.05
N PHE A 58 0.18 7.05 -0.97
CA PHE A 58 0.64 6.29 0.19
C PHE A 58 1.71 5.29 -0.24
N ALA A 59 2.69 5.08 0.64
CA ALA A 59 3.61 3.96 0.59
C ALA A 59 3.56 3.21 1.92
N PHE A 60 3.20 1.92 1.87
CA PHE A 60 3.12 1.03 3.02
C PHE A 60 4.06 -0.16 2.86
N CYS A 61 4.66 -0.60 3.94
CA CYS A 61 5.33 -1.90 4.02
C CYS A 61 4.30 -2.98 4.38
N ASP A 62 4.15 -4.00 3.53
CA ASP A 62 3.13 -5.04 3.70
C ASP A 62 3.40 -5.90 4.94
N GLU A 63 4.64 -6.33 5.15
CA GLU A 63 5.03 -7.20 6.26
C GLU A 63 4.83 -6.52 7.63
N LEU A 64 5.13 -5.22 7.72
CA LEU A 64 5.01 -4.44 8.93
C LEU A 64 3.68 -3.70 9.04
N LYS A 65 2.86 -3.66 7.98
CA LYS A 65 1.65 -2.83 7.87
C LYS A 65 1.92 -1.34 8.14
N ALA A 66 3.17 -0.94 8.05
CA ALA A 66 3.64 0.36 8.47
C ALA A 66 3.59 1.36 7.31
N TYR A 67 3.15 2.56 7.59
CA TYR A 67 3.26 3.68 6.68
C TYR A 67 4.73 4.13 6.59
N ILE A 68 5.23 4.25 5.37
CA ILE A 68 6.61 4.70 5.11
C ILE A 68 6.60 6.20 4.83
N THR A 69 5.92 6.59 3.77
CA THR A 69 5.79 7.97 3.32
C THR A 69 4.56 8.16 2.45
N GLY A 70 4.24 9.39 2.14
CA GLY A 70 3.16 9.78 1.25
C GLY A 70 2.86 11.25 1.41
N PHE A 71 1.94 11.78 0.61
CA PHE A 71 1.58 13.19 0.64
C PHE A 71 0.26 13.46 -0.06
N VAL A 72 -0.34 14.57 0.32
CA VAL A 72 -1.55 15.11 -0.30
C VAL A 72 -1.18 15.75 -1.64
N ARG A 73 -1.95 15.47 -2.68
CA ARG A 73 -1.81 16.04 -4.04
C ARG A 73 -3.13 16.63 -4.49
N SER A 74 -3.07 17.50 -5.49
CA SER A 74 -4.27 17.98 -6.16
C SER A 74 -5.04 16.82 -6.81
N GLY A 75 -6.36 16.91 -6.82
CA GLY A 75 -7.23 15.85 -7.34
C GLY A 75 -7.03 15.50 -8.82
N ASN A 76 -6.46 16.41 -9.61
CA ASN A 76 -6.14 16.20 -11.02
C ASN A 76 -4.71 15.62 -11.25
N THR A 77 -3.99 15.29 -10.19
CA THR A 77 -2.66 14.69 -10.31
C THR A 77 -2.77 13.23 -10.74
N TYR A 78 -2.06 12.87 -11.81
CA TYR A 78 -1.98 11.47 -12.24
C TYR A 78 -1.23 10.61 -11.20
N THR A 79 -1.62 9.36 -11.14
CA THR A 79 -1.08 8.40 -10.15
C THR A 79 0.44 8.28 -10.23
N ALA A 80 1.00 8.18 -11.43
CA ALA A 80 2.45 8.05 -11.66
C ALA A 80 3.27 9.30 -11.30
N ASN A 81 2.64 10.50 -11.34
CA ASN A 81 3.38 11.74 -11.11
C ASN A 81 4.04 11.78 -9.73
N GLY A 82 5.35 12.01 -9.70
CA GLY A 82 6.16 12.05 -8.48
C GLY A 82 6.46 10.69 -7.84
N ALA A 83 6.10 9.58 -8.48
CA ALA A 83 6.33 8.26 -7.92
C ALA A 83 7.82 7.86 -7.95
N ALA A 84 8.55 8.22 -9.01
CA ALA A 84 9.98 7.96 -9.12
C ALA A 84 10.76 8.66 -7.99
N GLU A 85 10.44 9.93 -7.68
CA GLU A 85 11.04 10.69 -6.59
C GLU A 85 10.74 10.05 -5.22
N VAL A 86 9.52 9.58 -5.02
CA VAL A 86 9.13 8.88 -3.78
C VAL A 86 9.91 7.58 -3.62
N ILE A 87 10.07 6.81 -4.69
CA ILE A 87 10.85 5.58 -4.69
C ILE A 87 12.31 5.87 -4.31
N LYS A 88 12.93 6.87 -4.96
CA LYS A 88 14.30 7.32 -4.63
C LYS A 88 14.43 7.74 -3.17
N GLU A 89 13.47 8.53 -2.67
CA GLU A 89 13.43 8.96 -1.27
C GLU A 89 13.31 7.78 -0.30
N ILE A 90 12.43 6.82 -0.58
CA ILE A 90 12.25 5.63 0.25
C ILE A 90 13.56 4.84 0.34
N VAL A 91 14.16 4.50 -0.81
CA VAL A 91 15.39 3.71 -0.85
C VAL A 91 16.53 4.46 -0.16
N ALA A 92 16.73 5.75 -0.46
CA ALA A 92 17.76 6.57 0.18
C ALA A 92 17.62 6.62 1.71
N ASN A 93 16.39 6.74 2.23
CA ASN A 93 16.15 6.74 3.67
C ASN A 93 16.35 5.38 4.33
N ILE A 94 16.04 4.29 3.63
CA ILE A 94 16.30 2.94 4.12
C ILE A 94 17.83 2.69 4.15
N THR A 95 18.54 3.07 3.12
CA THR A 95 20.00 2.80 2.98
C THR A 95 20.89 3.78 3.74
N SER A 96 20.56 5.09 3.78
CA SER A 96 21.41 6.14 4.37
C SER A 96 21.62 6.01 5.88
N THR A 97 20.79 5.28 6.55
CA THR A 97 20.86 5.11 8.02
C THR A 97 21.67 3.89 8.45
N CYS A 98 22.41 3.25 7.53
CA CYS A 98 23.26 2.10 7.81
C CYS A 98 24.67 2.44 8.33
N GLY A 99 24.92 3.69 8.72
CA GLY A 99 26.23 4.23 9.03
C GLY A 99 26.88 3.87 10.37
N THR A 100 26.32 3.02 11.24
CA THR A 100 26.98 2.71 12.53
C THR A 100 26.80 1.28 13.06
N GLY A 101 26.26 0.36 12.29
CA GLY A 101 26.14 -1.04 12.69
C GLY A 101 26.46 -1.95 11.51
N ALA A 102 27.70 -2.43 11.46
CA ALA A 102 28.13 -3.35 10.41
C ALA A 102 27.11 -4.49 10.16
N GLY A 103 26.60 -4.63 8.93
CA GLY A 103 26.25 -5.93 8.40
C GLY A 103 24.79 -6.28 8.20
N LYS A 104 23.78 -5.36 8.18
CA LYS A 104 22.38 -5.82 8.06
C LYS A 104 21.50 -5.26 6.95
N ILE A 105 21.89 -4.23 6.25
CA ILE A 105 21.00 -3.62 5.24
C ILE A 105 21.54 -3.71 3.81
N ASP A 106 22.82 -4.00 3.61
CA ASP A 106 23.34 -4.38 2.27
C ASP A 106 22.69 -5.69 1.73
N GLU A 107 21.93 -6.39 2.57
CA GLU A 107 21.21 -7.64 2.24
C GLU A 107 19.67 -7.49 2.23
N LEU A 108 19.10 -6.27 2.43
CA LEU A 108 17.64 -6.10 2.44
C LEU A 108 17.11 -6.03 1.02
N GLU A 109 16.39 -7.05 0.61
CA GLU A 109 15.68 -7.06 -0.67
C GLU A 109 14.40 -6.19 -0.58
N ILE A 110 14.24 -5.24 -1.51
CA ILE A 110 13.07 -4.36 -1.59
C ILE A 110 12.29 -4.67 -2.86
N LEU A 111 11.01 -5.03 -2.69
CA LEU A 111 10.06 -5.22 -3.77
C LEU A 111 9.04 -4.08 -3.77
N PHE A 112 8.98 -3.29 -4.85
CA PHE A 112 7.90 -2.32 -5.08
C PHE A 112 6.74 -3.00 -5.80
N ARG A 113 5.52 -2.91 -5.21
CA ARG A 113 4.31 -3.49 -5.77
C ARG A 113 3.26 -2.41 -6.02
N MET A 114 2.80 -2.29 -7.28
CA MET A 114 1.99 -1.16 -7.70
C MET A 114 0.89 -1.55 -8.69
N ASN A 115 -0.17 -0.75 -8.74
CA ASN A 115 -1.26 -0.94 -9.71
C ASN A 115 -0.89 -0.38 -11.10
N SER A 116 -1.78 -0.58 -12.08
CA SER A 116 -1.59 -0.14 -13.46
C SER A 116 -1.51 1.39 -13.64
N GLY A 117 -1.86 2.17 -12.63
CA GLY A 117 -1.66 3.62 -12.63
C GLY A 117 -0.18 4.03 -12.56
N TYR A 118 0.68 3.13 -12.11
CA TYR A 118 2.14 3.29 -12.04
C TYR A 118 2.89 2.52 -13.15
N PHE A 119 2.16 1.99 -14.14
CA PHE A 119 2.78 1.31 -15.28
C PHE A 119 3.38 2.36 -16.21
N ASP A 120 4.62 2.72 -15.94
CA ASP A 120 5.39 3.80 -16.55
C ASP A 120 6.86 3.42 -16.60
N GLU A 121 7.55 3.72 -17.73
CA GLU A 121 8.94 3.33 -17.94
C GLU A 121 9.89 4.02 -16.97
N ASP A 122 9.75 5.32 -16.74
CA ASP A 122 10.61 6.08 -15.83
C ASP A 122 10.58 5.52 -14.41
N ILE A 123 9.41 5.04 -13.97
CA ILE A 123 9.24 4.39 -12.66
C ILE A 123 10.00 3.07 -12.62
N ILE A 124 9.83 2.25 -13.66
CA ILE A 124 10.47 0.94 -13.77
C ILE A 124 11.99 1.10 -13.80
N GLU A 125 12.51 1.97 -14.65
CA GLU A 125 13.95 2.28 -14.74
C GLU A 125 14.50 2.81 -13.43
N THR A 126 13.77 3.68 -12.76
CA THR A 126 14.16 4.18 -11.45
C THR A 126 14.36 3.06 -10.45
N ILE A 127 13.47 2.07 -10.42
CA ILE A 127 13.57 0.92 -9.51
C ILE A 127 14.74 0.02 -9.90
N GLU A 128 14.92 -0.21 -11.20
CA GLU A 128 16.04 -1.00 -11.74
C GLU A 128 17.40 -0.37 -11.44
N LEU A 129 17.53 0.96 -11.59
CA LEU A 129 18.75 1.72 -11.25
C LEU A 129 19.08 1.70 -9.75
N LEU A 130 18.08 1.51 -8.90
CA LEU A 130 18.25 1.39 -7.44
C LEU A 130 18.49 -0.06 -6.98
N ASP A 131 18.69 -1.00 -7.91
CA ASP A 131 18.86 -2.43 -7.64
C ASP A 131 17.73 -3.03 -6.79
N CYS A 132 16.49 -2.53 -7.01
CA CYS A 132 15.29 -3.00 -6.35
C CYS A 132 14.45 -3.89 -7.27
N LYS A 133 13.56 -4.67 -6.67
CA LYS A 133 12.59 -5.49 -7.39
C LYS A 133 11.28 -4.73 -7.58
N TYR A 134 10.56 -5.07 -8.66
CA TYR A 134 9.21 -4.53 -8.88
C TYR A 134 8.24 -5.60 -9.35
N LEU A 135 6.97 -5.35 -9.06
CA LEU A 135 5.82 -6.10 -9.56
C LEU A 135 4.68 -5.10 -9.81
N ILE A 136 4.46 -4.76 -11.07
CA ILE A 136 3.50 -3.73 -11.47
C ILE A 136 2.45 -4.34 -12.39
N LYS A 137 1.17 -4.07 -12.12
CA LYS A 137 0.10 -4.47 -13.04
C LYS A 137 0.23 -3.65 -14.33
N GLY A 138 0.35 -4.35 -15.44
CA GLY A 138 0.38 -3.75 -16.77
C GLY A 138 -0.99 -3.19 -17.19
N LYS A 139 -0.96 -2.32 -18.20
CA LYS A 139 -2.15 -1.92 -18.95
C LYS A 139 -2.28 -2.83 -20.17
N GLU A 140 -3.51 -3.04 -20.61
CA GLU A 140 -3.78 -3.77 -21.84
C GLU A 140 -3.48 -2.84 -23.03
N TYR A 141 -2.37 -3.10 -23.71
CA TYR A 141 -1.99 -2.41 -24.94
C TYR A 141 -2.12 -3.34 -26.15
N PRO A 142 -2.41 -2.81 -27.36
CA PRO A 142 -2.51 -3.61 -28.59
C PRO A 142 -1.28 -4.48 -28.84
N THR A 143 -0.07 -3.94 -28.56
CA THR A 143 1.18 -4.67 -28.69
C THR A 143 1.25 -5.89 -27.76
N LEU A 144 0.82 -5.74 -26.49
CA LEU A 144 0.75 -6.86 -25.56
C LEU A 144 -0.30 -7.88 -25.99
N ALA A 145 -1.48 -7.39 -26.39
CA ALA A 145 -2.57 -8.25 -26.83
C ALA A 145 -2.14 -9.10 -28.04
N SER A 146 -1.53 -8.50 -29.07
CA SER A 146 -1.10 -9.24 -30.26
C SER A 146 -0.07 -10.31 -29.99
N GLN A 147 0.86 -10.09 -29.07
CA GLN A 147 1.87 -11.09 -28.70
C GLN A 147 1.29 -12.25 -27.89
N VAL A 148 0.31 -11.99 -27.04
CA VAL A 148 -0.38 -13.03 -26.25
C VAL A 148 -1.27 -13.90 -27.12
N MET A 149 -1.78 -13.35 -28.23
CA MET A 149 -2.64 -14.07 -29.18
C MET A 149 -1.84 -14.90 -30.20
N ASP A 150 -0.52 -14.80 -30.21
CA ASP A 150 0.30 -15.67 -31.04
C ASP A 150 0.07 -17.12 -30.65
N SER A 151 -0.22 -17.96 -31.66
CA SER A 151 -0.52 -19.39 -31.46
C SER A 151 0.62 -20.20 -30.86
N SER A 152 1.85 -19.64 -30.88
CA SER A 152 3.03 -20.26 -30.26
C SER A 152 3.08 -20.06 -28.73
N VAL A 153 2.27 -19.15 -28.15
CA VAL A 153 2.27 -18.88 -26.72
C VAL A 153 1.52 -19.98 -25.97
N LEU A 154 2.25 -20.71 -25.13
CA LEU A 154 1.69 -21.77 -24.30
C LEU A 154 1.37 -21.24 -22.91
N PHE A 155 0.13 -21.48 -22.47
CA PHE A 155 -0.30 -21.21 -21.10
C PHE A 155 -0.20 -22.46 -20.24
N VAL A 156 0.32 -22.32 -19.03
CA VAL A 156 0.39 -23.39 -18.04
C VAL A 156 -0.75 -23.22 -17.07
N THR A 157 -1.55 -24.25 -16.89
CA THR A 157 -2.66 -24.27 -15.93
C THR A 157 -2.11 -24.45 -14.52
N GLY A 158 -2.40 -23.49 -13.65
CA GLY A 158 -2.11 -23.54 -12.23
C GLY A 158 -3.35 -23.91 -11.40
N ASP A 159 -3.27 -23.59 -10.10
CA ASP A 159 -4.39 -23.81 -9.17
C ASP A 159 -5.62 -22.99 -9.56
N GLU A 160 -6.82 -23.47 -9.19
CA GLU A 160 -8.11 -22.82 -9.40
C GLU A 160 -8.48 -22.51 -10.86
N GLY A 161 -7.90 -23.23 -11.83
CA GLY A 161 -8.20 -23.04 -13.25
C GLY A 161 -7.62 -21.75 -13.84
N ARG A 162 -6.69 -21.10 -13.15
CA ARG A 162 -5.92 -19.97 -13.64
C ARG A 162 -4.80 -20.48 -14.55
N GLU A 163 -4.65 -19.86 -15.68
CA GLU A 163 -3.58 -20.15 -16.61
C GLU A 163 -2.58 -18.99 -16.67
N THR A 164 -1.29 -19.30 -16.71
CA THR A 164 -0.23 -18.29 -16.74
C THR A 164 0.76 -18.58 -17.87
N THR A 165 1.34 -17.51 -18.40
CA THR A 165 2.48 -17.58 -19.33
C THR A 165 3.49 -16.48 -19.04
N GLU A 166 4.67 -16.59 -19.61
CA GLU A 166 5.76 -15.64 -19.46
C GLU A 166 6.27 -15.22 -20.84
N LEU A 167 6.43 -13.92 -21.03
CA LEU A 167 6.89 -13.32 -22.26
C LEU A 167 7.91 -12.22 -21.96
N PHE A 168 8.90 -12.05 -22.81
CA PHE A 168 9.79 -10.90 -22.82
C PHE A 168 9.36 -9.97 -23.93
N ILE A 169 8.94 -8.76 -23.58
CA ILE A 169 8.29 -7.84 -24.50
C ILE A 169 8.90 -6.45 -24.35
N GLN A 170 9.30 -5.87 -25.48
CA GLN A 170 9.63 -4.47 -25.60
C GLN A 170 8.41 -3.71 -26.12
N LEU A 171 7.90 -2.76 -25.32
CA LEU A 171 6.89 -1.84 -25.79
C LEU A 171 7.50 -0.76 -26.69
N ASN A 172 6.71 -0.15 -27.56
CA ASN A 172 7.21 0.80 -28.58
C ASN A 172 7.98 2.00 -28.02
N THR A 173 7.66 2.39 -26.76
CA THR A 173 8.30 3.51 -26.07
C THR A 173 9.46 3.09 -25.18
N TRP A 174 9.66 1.79 -24.99
CA TRP A 174 10.63 1.26 -24.02
C TRP A 174 12.01 1.03 -24.67
N ASP A 175 13.05 1.24 -23.87
CA ASP A 175 14.46 1.09 -24.29
C ASP A 175 14.88 -0.38 -24.49
N ARG A 176 14.19 -1.31 -23.80
CA ARG A 176 14.51 -2.75 -23.80
C ARG A 176 13.28 -3.60 -23.54
N ASP A 177 13.45 -4.90 -23.79
CA ASP A 177 12.47 -5.90 -23.39
C ASP A 177 12.47 -6.08 -21.86
N ARG A 178 11.29 -6.34 -21.32
CA ARG A 178 11.09 -6.67 -19.90
C ARG A 178 10.21 -7.89 -19.76
N ARG A 179 10.36 -8.58 -18.66
CA ARG A 179 9.60 -9.78 -18.34
C ARG A 179 8.14 -9.42 -18.00
N PHE A 180 7.22 -9.96 -18.78
CA PHE A 180 5.79 -9.94 -18.51
C PHE A 180 5.31 -11.32 -18.10
N VAL A 181 4.58 -11.37 -17.01
CA VAL A 181 3.75 -12.52 -16.64
C VAL A 181 2.32 -12.19 -17.03
N VAL A 182 1.71 -13.06 -17.81
CA VAL A 182 0.32 -12.92 -18.24
C VAL A 182 -0.50 -14.03 -17.58
N SER A 183 -1.56 -13.62 -16.88
CA SER A 183 -2.52 -14.56 -16.33
C SER A 183 -3.85 -14.41 -17.04
N ARG A 184 -4.54 -15.53 -17.28
CA ARG A 184 -5.89 -15.53 -17.81
C ARG A 184 -6.83 -16.43 -17.00
N ILE A 185 -8.08 -16.01 -16.94
CA ILE A 185 -9.15 -16.76 -16.27
C ILE A 185 -10.35 -16.83 -17.20
N LEU A 186 -10.98 -17.99 -17.29
CA LEU A 186 -12.19 -18.17 -18.10
C LEU A 186 -13.33 -17.31 -17.54
N LYS A 187 -13.88 -16.44 -18.40
CA LYS A 187 -15.02 -15.61 -18.02
C LYS A 187 -16.27 -16.45 -17.78
N PRO A 188 -17.16 -16.05 -16.85
CA PRO A 188 -18.50 -16.61 -16.75
C PRO A 188 -19.25 -16.45 -18.08
N GLU A 189 -20.09 -17.42 -18.47
CA GLU A 189 -20.82 -17.41 -19.75
C GLU A 189 -21.56 -16.10 -20.04
N LYS A 190 -22.19 -15.50 -19.03
CA LYS A 190 -22.92 -14.24 -19.13
C LYS A 190 -22.05 -13.03 -19.52
N ASP A 191 -20.76 -13.10 -19.29
CA ASP A 191 -19.82 -11.98 -19.49
C ASP A 191 -18.97 -12.16 -20.76
N ARG A 192 -19.16 -13.25 -21.53
CA ARG A 192 -18.38 -13.57 -22.74
C ARG A 192 -18.78 -12.72 -23.96
N THR A 193 -19.87 -11.96 -23.87
CA THR A 193 -20.34 -11.11 -24.98
C THR A 193 -19.74 -9.71 -25.00
N GLN A 194 -18.99 -9.31 -23.99
CA GLN A 194 -18.38 -7.98 -23.90
C GLN A 194 -17.12 -7.93 -24.77
N LEU A 195 -17.11 -6.99 -25.74
CA LEU A 195 -15.97 -6.75 -26.63
C LEU A 195 -14.70 -6.41 -25.80
N SER A 196 -13.63 -7.13 -26.05
CA SER A 196 -12.30 -6.92 -25.51
C SER A 196 -11.32 -6.66 -26.65
N LEU A 197 -10.19 -5.98 -26.39
CA LEU A 197 -9.10 -5.78 -27.33
C LEU A 197 -8.51 -7.14 -27.79
N LEU A 198 -8.65 -8.15 -26.95
CA LEU A 198 -8.24 -9.54 -27.24
C LEU A 198 -9.43 -10.27 -27.86
N GLU A 199 -9.31 -10.63 -29.15
CA GLU A 199 -10.28 -11.48 -29.85
C GLU A 199 -10.30 -12.86 -29.19
N GLY A 200 -11.49 -13.45 -29.02
CA GLY A 200 -11.66 -14.67 -28.26
C GLY A 200 -12.12 -14.37 -26.85
N ASN A 201 -13.34 -13.88 -26.73
CA ASN A 201 -13.96 -13.31 -25.54
C ASN A 201 -14.13 -14.28 -24.34
N GLU A 202 -13.53 -15.44 -24.38
CA GLU A 202 -13.73 -16.43 -23.32
C GLU A 202 -12.90 -16.16 -22.09
N TYR A 203 -11.76 -15.47 -22.22
CA TYR A 203 -10.82 -15.23 -21.12
C TYR A 203 -10.75 -13.75 -20.73
N GLU A 204 -10.52 -13.51 -19.45
CA GLU A 204 -10.06 -12.23 -18.91
C GLU A 204 -8.55 -12.32 -18.67
N TYR A 205 -7.80 -11.33 -19.18
CA TYR A 205 -6.36 -11.29 -19.13
C TYR A 205 -5.85 -10.27 -18.13
N PHE A 206 -4.77 -10.61 -17.43
CA PHE A 206 -4.08 -9.74 -16.50
C PHE A 206 -2.59 -9.75 -16.84
N PHE A 207 -2.02 -8.57 -17.00
CA PHE A 207 -0.61 -8.39 -17.33
C PHE A 207 0.14 -7.88 -16.11
N PHE A 208 1.32 -8.46 -15.87
CA PHE A 208 2.21 -8.04 -14.78
C PHE A 208 3.61 -7.90 -15.35
N VAL A 209 4.27 -6.74 -15.14
CA VAL A 209 5.69 -6.55 -15.46
C VAL A 209 6.50 -6.70 -14.19
N THR A 210 7.62 -7.41 -14.27
CA THR A 210 8.43 -7.70 -13.08
C THR A 210 9.88 -8.05 -13.45
N ASN A 211 10.82 -7.73 -12.57
CA ASN A 211 12.20 -8.19 -12.59
C ASN A 211 12.50 -9.25 -11.50
N THR A 212 11.46 -9.79 -10.84
CA THR A 212 11.63 -10.89 -9.89
C THR A 212 11.87 -12.21 -10.63
N GLU A 213 12.55 -13.16 -9.98
CA GLU A 213 12.76 -14.52 -10.49
C GLU A 213 11.65 -15.50 -10.07
N LEU A 214 10.57 -14.98 -9.48
CA LEU A 214 9.44 -15.79 -9.04
C LEU A 214 8.79 -16.53 -10.24
N PRO A 215 8.38 -17.80 -10.10
CA PRO A 215 7.54 -18.47 -11.08
C PRO A 215 6.26 -17.67 -11.37
N SER A 216 5.74 -17.75 -12.59
CA SER A 216 4.61 -16.93 -13.07
C SER A 216 3.40 -17.00 -12.16
N GLU A 217 3.03 -18.17 -11.66
CA GLU A 217 1.94 -18.33 -10.69
C GLU A 217 2.22 -17.58 -9.37
N LYS A 218 3.46 -17.65 -8.87
CA LYS A 218 3.85 -16.94 -7.63
C LYS A 218 3.86 -15.42 -7.81
N VAL A 219 4.16 -14.91 -9.01
CA VAL A 219 4.04 -13.50 -9.35
C VAL A 219 2.59 -13.04 -9.17
N VAL A 220 1.63 -13.78 -9.71
CA VAL A 220 0.21 -13.46 -9.59
C VAL A 220 -0.24 -13.48 -8.13
N ILE A 221 0.08 -14.54 -7.38
CA ILE A 221 -0.24 -14.65 -5.95
C ILE A 221 0.40 -13.50 -5.15
N SER A 222 1.64 -13.14 -5.46
CA SER A 222 2.32 -12.02 -4.82
C SER A 222 1.61 -10.70 -5.10
N TYR A 223 1.14 -10.49 -6.34
CA TYR A 223 0.40 -9.30 -6.70
C TYR A 223 -0.94 -9.20 -5.98
N GLU A 224 -1.68 -10.29 -5.84
CA GLU A 224 -2.98 -10.32 -5.16
C GLU A 224 -2.90 -9.85 -3.70
N LYS A 225 -1.78 -10.10 -3.03
CA LYS A 225 -1.52 -9.59 -1.68
C LYS A 225 -1.52 -8.05 -1.61
N ARG A 226 -1.42 -7.33 -2.75
CA ARG A 226 -1.59 -5.87 -2.80
C ARG A 226 -2.93 -5.42 -2.21
N GLY A 227 -3.95 -6.26 -2.25
CA GLY A 227 -5.23 -6.02 -1.56
C GLY A 227 -5.09 -5.71 -0.06
N ASN A 228 -3.99 -6.11 0.57
CA ASN A 228 -3.69 -5.75 1.97
C ASN A 228 -3.45 -4.25 2.12
N ALA A 229 -2.74 -3.61 1.18
CA ALA A 229 -2.49 -2.16 1.21
C ALA A 229 -3.80 -1.36 1.16
N GLU A 230 -4.80 -1.83 0.44
CA GLU A 230 -6.13 -1.20 0.43
C GLU A 230 -6.77 -1.23 1.82
N ASN A 231 -6.54 -2.28 2.60
CA ASN A 231 -7.02 -2.36 3.98
C ASN A 231 -6.28 -1.37 4.88
N TYR A 232 -4.96 -1.17 4.71
CA TYR A 232 -4.19 -0.18 5.47
C TYR A 232 -4.64 1.25 5.13
N ILE A 233 -4.89 1.53 3.84
CA ILE A 233 -5.44 2.81 3.40
C ILE A 233 -6.85 3.03 3.95
N LYS A 234 -7.70 2.00 3.98
CA LYS A 234 -9.03 2.06 4.59
C LYS A 234 -8.94 2.35 6.08
N GLU A 235 -8.04 1.68 6.80
CA GLU A 235 -7.79 1.91 8.23
C GLU A 235 -7.32 3.35 8.48
N ALA A 236 -6.37 3.86 7.69
CA ALA A 236 -5.93 5.25 7.77
C ALA A 236 -7.09 6.24 7.52
N LYS A 237 -7.93 5.99 6.50
CA LYS A 237 -9.05 6.88 6.14
C LYS A 237 -10.15 6.91 7.19
N TYR A 238 -10.52 5.78 7.75
CA TYR A 238 -11.68 5.66 8.63
C TYR A 238 -11.31 5.67 10.11
N ASP A 239 -10.23 5.02 10.50
CA ASP A 239 -9.86 4.87 11.91
C ASP A 239 -8.92 6.00 12.38
N MET A 240 -8.13 6.58 11.47
CA MET A 240 -7.27 7.74 11.74
C MET A 240 -7.79 9.05 11.16
N ALA A 241 -9.00 9.04 10.61
CA ALA A 241 -9.71 10.21 10.06
C ALA A 241 -8.99 10.92 8.88
N VAL A 242 -8.04 10.27 8.20
CA VAL A 242 -7.39 10.81 7.00
C VAL A 242 -8.41 11.14 5.89
N GLY A 243 -9.57 10.46 5.90
CA GLY A 243 -10.69 10.76 4.99
C GLY A 243 -11.33 12.14 5.19
N HIS A 244 -10.97 12.88 6.24
CA HIS A 244 -11.59 14.14 6.65
C HIS A 244 -10.56 15.27 6.75
N LEU A 245 -9.94 15.65 5.63
CA LEU A 245 -9.07 16.83 5.53
C LEU A 245 -9.95 18.07 5.31
N LEU A 246 -10.24 18.81 6.39
CA LEU A 246 -11.27 19.85 6.42
C LEU A 246 -10.71 21.29 6.46
N LEU A 247 -9.39 21.45 6.50
CA LEU A 247 -8.79 22.78 6.60
C LEU A 247 -8.80 23.50 5.25
N LYS A 248 -8.80 24.83 5.28
CA LYS A 248 -8.83 25.66 4.06
C LYS A 248 -7.49 25.61 3.34
N SER A 249 -6.36 25.64 4.05
CA SER A 249 -5.03 25.64 3.48
C SER A 249 -4.57 24.25 3.07
N PHE A 250 -3.96 24.14 1.90
CA PHE A 250 -3.36 22.91 1.38
C PHE A 250 -2.27 22.37 2.32
N TRP A 251 -1.34 23.23 2.72
CA TRP A 251 -0.23 22.84 3.60
C TRP A 251 -0.68 22.46 5.02
N ALA A 252 -1.76 23.03 5.48
CA ALA A 252 -2.33 22.64 6.77
C ALA A 252 -2.97 21.23 6.68
N ASN A 253 -3.62 20.89 5.56
CA ASN A 253 -4.14 19.55 5.32
C ASN A 253 -3.00 18.52 5.17
N GLU A 254 -1.91 18.88 4.49
CA GLU A 254 -0.71 18.05 4.40
C GLU A 254 -0.11 17.80 5.80
N ALA A 255 0.04 18.84 6.61
CA ALA A 255 0.58 18.71 7.96
C ALA A 255 -0.28 17.79 8.85
N ILE A 256 -1.60 17.96 8.82
CA ILE A 256 -2.52 17.08 9.56
C ILE A 256 -2.47 15.65 9.07
N PHE A 257 -2.42 15.44 7.75
CA PHE A 257 -2.24 14.11 7.17
C PHE A 257 -0.99 13.43 7.72
N GLN A 258 0.16 14.13 7.72
CA GLN A 258 1.41 13.59 8.26
C GLN A 258 1.34 13.29 9.76
N MET A 259 0.63 14.12 10.54
CA MET A 259 0.41 13.88 11.97
C MET A 259 -0.48 12.64 12.20
N MET A 260 -1.52 12.45 11.39
CA MET A 260 -2.38 11.27 11.47
C MET A 260 -1.60 9.99 11.15
N MET A 261 -0.73 10.03 10.13
CA MET A 261 0.12 8.89 9.77
C MET A 261 1.22 8.65 10.81
N LEU A 262 1.71 9.70 11.47
CA LEU A 262 2.61 9.57 12.61
C LEU A 262 1.91 8.85 13.77
N ALA A 263 0.70 9.23 14.11
CA ALA A 263 -0.09 8.56 15.15
C ALA A 263 -0.37 7.09 14.78
N TYR A 264 -0.62 6.80 13.51
CA TYR A 264 -0.77 5.43 12.99
C TYR A 264 0.50 4.60 13.26
N ASN A 265 1.66 5.08 12.87
CA ASN A 265 2.93 4.38 13.06
C ASN A 265 3.32 4.24 14.55
N LEU A 266 3.08 5.26 15.37
CA LEU A 266 3.29 5.19 16.82
C LEU A 266 2.40 4.12 17.46
N PHE A 267 1.17 4.00 16.99
CA PHE A 267 0.26 2.96 17.45
C PHE A 267 0.73 1.55 17.04
N LEU A 268 1.28 1.39 15.83
CA LEU A 268 1.90 0.13 15.41
C LEU A 268 3.12 -0.21 16.27
N LEU A 269 4.00 0.76 16.50
CA LEU A 269 5.19 0.58 17.33
C LEU A 269 4.80 0.20 18.76
N PHE A 270 3.80 0.86 19.35
CA PHE A 270 3.26 0.50 20.66
C PHE A 270 2.79 -0.96 20.69
N LYS A 271 1.96 -1.38 19.73
CA LYS A 271 1.51 -2.78 19.64
C LYS A 271 2.68 -3.76 19.49
N TYR A 272 3.68 -3.39 18.68
CA TYR A 272 4.82 -4.26 18.42
C TYR A 272 5.70 -4.47 19.65
N VAL A 273 5.95 -3.41 20.40
CA VAL A 273 6.85 -3.45 21.56
C VAL A 273 6.16 -3.97 22.83
N SER A 274 4.89 -3.60 23.03
CA SER A 274 4.22 -3.81 24.32
C SER A 274 3.27 -5.01 24.35
N LEU A 275 2.86 -5.53 23.18
CA LEU A 275 1.79 -6.52 23.10
C LEU A 275 2.26 -7.83 22.43
N HIS A 276 1.46 -8.87 22.61
CA HIS A 276 1.69 -10.14 21.91
C HIS A 276 1.43 -10.00 20.40
N THR A 277 2.10 -10.80 19.58
CA THR A 277 1.99 -10.75 18.09
C THR A 277 0.57 -10.87 17.56
N SER A 278 -0.33 -11.58 18.27
CA SER A 278 -1.75 -11.66 17.92
C SER A 278 -2.46 -10.32 17.96
N GLU A 279 -2.06 -9.43 18.87
CA GLU A 279 -2.65 -8.09 19.01
C GLU A 279 -2.12 -7.12 17.94
N TYR A 280 -0.93 -7.35 17.42
CA TYR A 280 -0.35 -6.53 16.35
C TYR A 280 -1.22 -6.52 15.09
N ARG A 281 -1.87 -7.63 14.76
CA ARG A 281 -2.73 -7.76 13.57
C ARG A 281 -4.08 -7.06 13.69
N GLN A 282 -4.50 -6.66 14.88
CA GLN A 282 -5.80 -6.00 15.07
C GLN A 282 -5.81 -4.60 14.49
N GLN A 283 -6.91 -4.27 13.80
CA GLN A 283 -7.17 -2.90 13.34
C GLN A 283 -7.36 -1.95 14.52
N ILE A 284 -7.05 -0.67 14.29
CA ILE A 284 -7.18 0.40 15.31
C ILE A 284 -8.59 0.47 15.89
N LYS A 285 -9.62 0.34 15.06
CA LYS A 285 -11.03 0.32 15.49
C LYS A 285 -11.29 -0.81 16.48
N THR A 286 -10.83 -2.02 16.16
CA THR A 286 -11.00 -3.19 17.03
C THR A 286 -10.25 -3.02 18.35
N PHE A 287 -9.03 -2.49 18.29
CA PHE A 287 -8.25 -2.19 19.48
C PHE A 287 -8.94 -1.16 20.39
N ARG A 288 -9.42 -0.06 19.81
CA ARG A 288 -10.17 0.95 20.56
C ARG A 288 -11.42 0.38 21.23
N LEU A 289 -12.17 -0.47 20.50
CA LEU A 289 -13.37 -1.11 21.04
C LEU A 289 -13.04 -2.02 22.22
N LYS A 290 -11.94 -2.74 22.15
CA LYS A 290 -11.54 -3.70 23.20
C LYS A 290 -10.89 -3.02 24.40
N TYR A 291 -10.03 -2.02 24.20
CA TYR A 291 -9.11 -1.55 25.24
C TYR A 291 -9.29 -0.06 25.62
N VAL A 292 -10.00 0.73 24.81
CA VAL A 292 -10.19 2.16 25.06
C VAL A 292 -11.63 2.49 25.43
N PHE A 293 -12.62 1.93 24.72
CA PHE A 293 -14.04 2.20 24.98
C PHE A 293 -14.59 1.28 26.07
N LEU A 294 -14.04 1.41 27.27
CA LEU A 294 -14.43 0.58 28.41
C LEU A 294 -15.43 1.31 29.30
N ALA A 295 -16.43 0.57 29.76
CA ALA A 295 -17.33 1.08 30.79
C ALA A 295 -16.57 1.21 32.11
N ALA A 296 -16.58 2.41 32.69
CA ALA A 296 -15.90 2.71 33.94
C ALA A 296 -16.78 3.52 34.87
N LYS A 297 -16.66 3.27 36.20
CA LYS A 297 -17.24 4.11 37.23
C LYS A 297 -16.18 5.07 37.77
N ILE A 298 -16.40 6.36 37.63
CA ILE A 298 -15.50 7.38 38.16
C ILE A 298 -15.96 7.73 39.57
N ILE A 299 -15.08 7.54 40.55
CA ILE A 299 -15.30 7.89 41.96
C ILE A 299 -14.34 9.05 42.31
N ARG A 300 -14.88 10.17 42.75
CA ARG A 300 -14.07 11.29 43.22
C ARG A 300 -14.08 11.31 44.73
N THR A 301 -12.91 11.38 45.34
CA THR A 301 -12.70 11.64 46.78
C THR A 301 -11.99 12.97 46.93
N ALA A 302 -11.80 13.43 48.17
CA ALA A 302 -11.10 14.70 48.42
C ALA A 302 -9.66 14.74 47.87
N ARG A 303 -9.01 13.59 47.70
CA ARG A 303 -7.58 13.50 47.30
C ARG A 303 -7.34 12.73 45.98
N TYR A 304 -8.31 11.92 45.53
CA TYR A 304 -8.09 10.99 44.40
C TYR A 304 -9.30 10.93 43.48
N VAL A 305 -9.00 10.72 42.20
CA VAL A 305 -10.01 10.29 41.23
C VAL A 305 -9.69 8.82 40.90
N VAL A 306 -10.62 7.93 41.22
CA VAL A 306 -10.48 6.49 40.99
C VAL A 306 -11.39 6.08 39.87
N MET A 307 -10.84 5.44 38.87
CA MET A 307 -11.58 4.82 37.78
C MET A 307 -11.68 3.31 38.05
N LYS A 308 -12.90 2.82 38.31
CA LYS A 308 -13.17 1.40 38.48
C LYS A 308 -13.65 0.79 37.16
N LEU A 309 -12.96 -0.21 36.66
CA LEU A 309 -13.35 -1.03 35.52
C LEU A 309 -14.10 -2.27 35.98
N SER A 310 -14.75 -2.98 35.07
CA SER A 310 -15.43 -4.24 35.34
C SER A 310 -14.41 -5.34 35.70
N GLU A 311 -14.65 -6.05 36.81
CA GLU A 311 -13.84 -7.22 37.22
C GLU A 311 -13.95 -8.40 36.25
N LYS A 312 -15.03 -8.47 35.48
CA LYS A 312 -15.28 -9.53 34.47
C LYS A 312 -14.88 -9.10 33.06
N TYR A 313 -13.98 -8.13 32.94
CA TYR A 313 -13.51 -7.68 31.63
C TYR A 313 -12.63 -8.76 30.96
N PRO A 314 -13.03 -9.29 29.77
CA PRO A 314 -12.38 -10.47 29.19
C PRO A 314 -10.95 -10.23 28.66
N TYR A 315 -10.54 -8.97 28.52
CA TYR A 315 -9.20 -8.61 28.00
C TYR A 315 -8.33 -7.91 29.06
N GLN A 316 -8.56 -8.20 30.36
CA GLN A 316 -7.90 -7.53 31.46
C GLN A 316 -6.37 -7.67 31.41
N ASP A 317 -5.85 -8.85 31.02
CA ASP A 317 -4.41 -9.10 30.96
C ASP A 317 -3.71 -8.23 29.89
N VAL A 318 -4.33 -8.10 28.72
CA VAL A 318 -3.81 -7.22 27.65
C VAL A 318 -3.92 -5.74 28.05
N PHE A 319 -5.04 -5.37 28.66
CA PHE A 319 -5.24 -3.99 29.15
C PHE A 319 -4.17 -3.61 30.20
N ASN A 320 -3.86 -4.48 31.15
CA ASN A 320 -2.80 -4.26 32.14
C ASN A 320 -1.43 -4.09 31.48
N LYS A 321 -1.12 -4.87 30.44
CA LYS A 321 0.11 -4.74 29.67
C LYS A 321 0.16 -3.39 28.90
N CYS A 322 -0.96 -2.85 28.49
CA CYS A 322 -1.01 -1.54 27.85
C CYS A 322 -0.71 -0.38 28.82
N LEU A 323 -0.85 -0.60 30.15
CA LEU A 323 -0.60 0.40 31.18
C LEU A 323 0.81 0.30 31.80
N ALA A 324 1.48 -0.82 31.63
CA ALA A 324 2.83 -1.05 32.12
C ALA A 324 3.89 -0.49 31.16
#